data_69e9ff9376137ef26f4003501406c7a9
#
_entry.id   69e9ff9376137ef26f4003501406c7a9
#
_cell.length_a   1.000
_cell.length_b   1.000
_cell.length_c   1.000
_cell.angle_alpha   90.00
_cell.angle_beta   90.00
_cell.angle_gamma   90.00
#
_symmetry.space_group_name_H-M   'P 1'
#
loop_
_entity.id
_entity.type
_entity.pdbx_description
1 polymer ?
#
loop_
_entity_poly.entity_id
_entity_poly.type
_entity_poly.pdbx_seq_one_letter_code
_entity_poly.pdbx_strand_id
1 'polypeptide(L)'
;MKKEMETVYENKDNVVYTISNDLNSCYDIDVPDDVETVMLGIREDETIRTGALILAFNLVKSEKSFPNVKKLIIGSHIFHISIPNALFPNVREVISYSKHFDSGKYIVHLTDSYSPMKLLYTSFCLGPDEVLNLEGIHLIEANALEGCQTTKVINANKTKILDRQALHGSAFEQLKAGHNQCLLLGNFVIGIDENAEELEIPSDILGVISGINIDHVHRLVVHDIDMVSRFCGVPDILVLAKDVQTPSSRITHSKLGRLGKMIFEVEKGNAHLKAVDGVLYSKYGTFLYRVPETKTGHFIVPEGVETIFEYAFANSKIDSVSFPDSLKKIKRHAFEDCEYLKDIDFGNGIEVIGLHKSRMYDSSVFNGCNSLKHVTFPKQIKEIGRMAFKDSGLEKVELNEGLKLIGEAAFAYCKIKALRIPASVYDVDYMAFAGVDYVVFENESMTTSAAFALITEQIGTVHVTAGNESIYIMSPTMKECLDGSVRTMDDMKRFAEEKAITMAEFLIKKDDSNGFKKMLEINDYCYDTLKSILDNIQIDNAVCMAYLMDKIEKKRETEDEFSM
;
A
#
# COMPACT_ATOMS: atom_id res chain seq x y z
N MET A 1 44.15 -14.13 1.65
CA MET A 1 43.87 -12.74 1.27
C MET A 1 45.02 -12.29 0.36
N LYS A 2 44.78 -12.13 -0.95
CA LYS A 2 45.70 -11.49 -1.87
C LYS A 2 45.74 -10.01 -1.48
N LYS A 3 46.93 -9.46 -1.13
CA LYS A 3 47.13 -8.03 -1.07
C LYS A 3 46.79 -7.47 -2.46
N GLU A 4 45.70 -6.74 -2.56
CA GLU A 4 45.41 -5.95 -3.74
C GLU A 4 46.52 -4.93 -3.89
N MET A 5 47.17 -4.85 -5.05
CA MET A 5 48.23 -3.87 -5.31
C MET A 5 47.55 -2.52 -5.50
N GLU A 6 47.71 -1.65 -4.53
CA GLU A 6 47.25 -0.26 -4.57
C GLU A 6 48.08 0.53 -5.58
N THR A 7 47.42 1.31 -6.41
CA THR A 7 48.10 2.24 -7.32
C THR A 7 48.17 3.62 -6.67
N VAL A 8 49.38 4.14 -6.50
CA VAL A 8 49.62 5.47 -5.95
C VAL A 8 49.96 6.43 -7.07
N TYR A 9 49.27 7.57 -7.08
CA TYR A 9 49.53 8.65 -8.02
C TYR A 9 49.85 9.94 -7.25
N GLU A 10 50.96 10.61 -7.60
CA GLU A 10 51.38 11.89 -7.06
C GLU A 10 51.31 12.97 -8.14
N ASN A 11 50.61 14.08 -7.86
CA ASN A 11 50.50 15.18 -8.80
C ASN A 11 51.64 16.20 -8.66
N LYS A 12 51.64 17.27 -9.47
CA LYS A 12 52.68 18.32 -9.48
C LYS A 12 52.77 19.12 -8.17
N ASP A 13 51.72 19.12 -7.37
CA ASP A 13 51.63 19.81 -6.08
C ASP A 13 51.95 18.83 -4.93
N ASN A 14 52.57 17.67 -5.23
CA ASN A 14 52.92 16.58 -4.31
C ASN A 14 51.71 16.00 -3.54
N VAL A 15 50.50 16.19 -4.04
CA VAL A 15 49.32 15.54 -3.49
C VAL A 15 49.29 14.08 -3.95
N VAL A 16 49.17 13.16 -2.98
CA VAL A 16 49.23 11.73 -3.23
C VAL A 16 47.81 11.14 -3.18
N TYR A 17 47.41 10.41 -4.22
CA TYR A 17 46.14 9.73 -4.34
C TYR A 17 46.34 8.22 -4.33
N THR A 18 45.62 7.50 -3.49
CA THR A 18 45.59 6.04 -3.50
C THR A 18 44.34 5.57 -4.23
N ILE A 19 44.57 4.85 -5.32
CA ILE A 19 43.51 4.53 -6.31
C ILE A 19 43.28 3.02 -6.33
N SER A 20 42.05 2.61 -6.52
CA SER A 20 41.67 1.20 -6.70
C SER A 20 42.28 0.58 -7.97
N ASN A 21 42.46 -0.74 -7.98
CA ASN A 21 43.10 -1.47 -9.08
C ASN A 21 42.37 -1.32 -10.44
N ASP A 22 41.09 -0.99 -10.43
CA ASP A 22 40.31 -0.66 -11.64
C ASP A 22 40.59 0.76 -12.15
N LEU A 23 41.44 1.51 -11.44
CA LEU A 23 41.84 2.89 -11.73
C LEU A 23 40.70 3.92 -11.74
N ASN A 24 39.54 3.56 -11.13
CA ASN A 24 38.32 4.36 -11.24
C ASN A 24 37.95 5.09 -9.95
N SER A 25 38.44 4.65 -8.78
CA SER A 25 38.04 5.22 -7.49
C SER A 25 39.25 5.56 -6.62
N CYS A 26 39.34 6.81 -6.12
CA CYS A 26 40.26 7.21 -5.10
C CYS A 26 39.64 6.95 -3.71
N TYR A 27 40.35 6.27 -2.83
CA TYR A 27 39.86 5.92 -1.48
C TYR A 27 40.77 6.40 -0.36
N ASP A 28 41.93 6.99 -0.69
CA ASP A 28 42.78 7.74 0.26
C ASP A 28 43.49 8.88 -0.45
N ILE A 29 43.82 9.94 0.31
CA ILE A 29 44.51 11.12 -0.18
C ILE A 29 45.49 11.63 0.91
N ASP A 30 46.66 12.11 0.50
CA ASP A 30 47.57 12.85 1.32
C ASP A 30 47.89 14.19 0.67
N VAL A 31 47.78 15.26 1.47
CA VAL A 31 47.95 16.63 1.01
C VAL A 31 49.05 17.30 1.87
N PRO A 32 50.12 17.83 1.27
CA PRO A 32 51.15 18.60 1.99
C PRO A 32 50.58 19.84 2.67
N ASP A 33 51.21 20.26 3.78
CA ASP A 33 50.73 21.37 4.61
C ASP A 33 50.78 22.74 3.92
N ASP A 34 51.57 22.90 2.88
CA ASP A 34 51.69 24.13 2.09
C ASP A 34 50.72 24.23 0.93
N VAL A 35 49.90 23.19 0.71
CA VAL A 35 48.94 23.14 -0.39
C VAL A 35 47.61 23.75 0.03
N GLU A 36 47.21 24.85 -0.59
CA GLU A 36 45.92 25.53 -0.38
C GLU A 36 44.85 25.14 -1.40
N THR A 37 45.22 24.52 -2.53
CA THR A 37 44.31 24.12 -3.60
C THR A 37 44.50 22.65 -3.95
N VAL A 38 43.43 21.85 -3.86
CA VAL A 38 43.44 20.42 -4.21
C VAL A 38 42.52 20.16 -5.39
N MET A 39 43.00 19.36 -6.33
CA MET A 39 42.21 18.88 -7.46
C MET A 39 41.64 17.48 -7.15
N LEU A 40 40.35 17.34 -7.06
CA LEU A 40 39.69 16.05 -7.05
C LEU A 40 39.58 15.53 -8.49
N GLY A 41 40.51 14.66 -8.89
CA GLY A 41 40.67 14.17 -10.24
C GLY A 41 42.13 14.29 -10.72
N ILE A 42 42.38 13.82 -11.92
CA ILE A 42 43.67 13.93 -12.62
C ILE A 42 43.52 14.97 -13.72
N ARG A 43 44.52 15.83 -13.90
CA ARG A 43 44.54 16.83 -14.98
C ARG A 43 44.59 16.13 -16.34
N GLU A 44 43.96 16.69 -17.36
CA GLU A 44 43.92 16.10 -18.71
C GLU A 44 45.31 15.86 -19.32
N ASP A 45 46.26 16.75 -19.05
CA ASP A 45 47.65 16.62 -19.48
C ASP A 45 48.45 15.53 -18.73
N GLU A 46 47.94 15.08 -17.57
CA GLU A 46 48.53 14.03 -16.73
C GLU A 46 47.90 12.65 -17.01
N THR A 47 46.62 12.57 -17.39
CA THR A 47 45.94 11.31 -17.76
C THR A 47 46.62 10.59 -18.92
N ILE A 48 47.15 11.34 -19.89
CA ILE A 48 47.86 10.78 -21.06
C ILE A 48 49.15 10.02 -20.63
N ARG A 49 49.75 10.38 -19.51
CA ARG A 49 51.02 9.76 -19.03
C ARG A 49 50.80 8.56 -18.11
N THR A 50 49.72 8.56 -17.32
CA THR A 50 49.51 7.56 -16.26
C THR A 50 48.55 6.46 -16.67
N GLY A 51 47.71 6.68 -17.70
CA GLY A 51 46.64 5.77 -18.07
C GLY A 51 45.50 5.65 -17.04
N ALA A 52 45.59 6.42 -15.93
CA ALA A 52 44.61 6.40 -14.86
C ALA A 52 43.50 7.43 -15.11
N LEU A 53 42.24 7.04 -14.88
CA LEU A 53 41.08 7.91 -14.97
C LEU A 53 40.30 7.81 -13.67
N ILE A 54 40.55 8.72 -12.71
CA ILE A 54 39.75 8.76 -11.48
C ILE A 54 38.37 9.31 -11.82
N LEU A 55 37.34 8.50 -11.57
CA LEU A 55 35.93 8.83 -11.82
C LEU A 55 35.20 9.14 -10.52
N ALA A 56 35.67 8.60 -9.39
CA ALA A 56 34.99 8.74 -8.11
C ALA A 56 36.00 8.97 -6.96
N PHE A 57 35.58 9.73 -5.95
CA PHE A 57 36.24 9.89 -4.65
C PHE A 57 35.36 9.29 -3.57
N ASN A 58 35.85 8.26 -2.89
CA ASN A 58 35.15 7.60 -1.79
C ASN A 58 36.05 7.58 -0.53
N LEU A 59 36.07 8.70 0.16
CA LEU A 59 36.93 8.96 1.33
C LEU A 59 36.12 8.99 2.63
N VAL A 60 34.92 8.43 2.67
CA VAL A 60 33.98 8.46 3.82
C VAL A 60 34.62 7.97 5.13
N LYS A 61 35.56 7.03 5.04
CA LYS A 61 36.26 6.46 6.22
C LYS A 61 37.58 7.17 6.57
N SER A 62 37.90 8.24 5.88
CA SER A 62 39.15 8.97 6.18
C SER A 62 39.03 9.73 7.49
N GLU A 63 39.94 9.48 8.41
CA GLU A 63 40.09 10.24 9.66
C GLU A 63 41.07 11.42 9.49
N LYS A 64 41.62 11.63 8.28
CA LYS A 64 42.54 12.71 7.94
C LYS A 64 41.82 14.05 7.88
N SER A 65 42.57 15.13 8.08
CA SER A 65 42.10 16.51 7.93
C SER A 65 43.20 17.40 7.36
N PHE A 66 42.82 18.19 6.35
CA PHE A 66 43.74 19.11 5.65
C PHE A 66 43.25 20.57 5.79
N PRO A 67 43.45 21.21 6.97
CA PRO A 67 42.86 22.51 7.27
C PRO A 67 43.48 23.67 6.45
N ASN A 68 44.63 23.48 5.81
CA ASN A 68 45.27 24.50 4.97
C ASN A 68 44.62 24.59 3.58
N VAL A 69 43.86 23.58 3.16
CA VAL A 69 43.14 23.59 1.89
C VAL A 69 41.97 24.55 1.97
N LYS A 70 41.95 25.53 1.07
CA LYS A 70 40.90 26.57 0.97
C LYS A 70 40.02 26.42 -0.28
N LYS A 71 40.53 25.70 -1.29
CA LYS A 71 39.93 25.58 -2.59
C LYS A 71 39.98 24.14 -3.11
N LEU A 72 38.86 23.67 -3.68
CA LEU A 72 38.78 22.40 -4.41
C LEU A 72 38.49 22.64 -5.89
N ILE A 73 39.12 21.83 -6.74
CA ILE A 73 38.86 21.79 -8.17
C ILE A 73 38.36 20.38 -8.50
N ILE A 74 37.16 20.26 -9.06
CA ILE A 74 36.57 18.99 -9.48
C ILE A 74 36.85 18.77 -10.96
N GLY A 75 37.56 17.68 -11.28
CA GLY A 75 37.91 17.32 -12.66
C GLY A 75 36.75 16.94 -13.53
N SER A 76 36.88 17.08 -14.85
CA SER A 76 35.81 16.90 -15.84
C SER A 76 35.18 15.50 -15.85
N HIS A 77 35.92 14.48 -15.48
CA HIS A 77 35.50 13.07 -15.49
C HIS A 77 34.86 12.59 -14.17
N ILE A 78 34.89 13.39 -13.12
CA ILE A 78 34.33 13.01 -11.82
C ILE A 78 32.82 12.97 -11.88
N PHE A 79 32.24 11.81 -11.51
CA PHE A 79 30.78 11.65 -11.42
C PHE A 79 30.30 11.36 -9.99
N HIS A 80 31.19 10.97 -9.06
CA HIS A 80 30.85 10.70 -7.67
C HIS A 80 31.90 11.23 -6.70
N ILE A 81 31.43 11.92 -5.66
CA ILE A 81 32.25 12.39 -4.54
C ILE A 81 31.52 12.04 -3.25
N SER A 82 32.23 11.34 -2.36
CA SER A 82 31.76 11.03 -1.00
C SER A 82 32.94 11.23 -0.05
N ILE A 83 33.00 12.40 0.59
CA ILE A 83 34.05 12.82 1.48
C ILE A 83 33.49 13.37 2.79
N PRO A 84 34.12 13.13 3.97
CA PRO A 84 33.68 13.76 5.21
C PRO A 84 33.99 15.27 5.17
N ASN A 85 33.12 16.08 5.77
CA ASN A 85 33.32 17.54 5.85
C ASN A 85 34.64 17.91 6.55
N ALA A 86 35.04 17.12 7.55
CA ALA A 86 36.26 17.32 8.31
C ALA A 86 37.54 17.10 7.49
N LEU A 87 37.47 16.44 6.32
CA LEU A 87 38.66 16.23 5.48
C LEU A 87 39.24 17.56 4.97
N PHE A 88 38.36 18.49 4.57
CA PHE A 88 38.73 19.83 4.09
C PHE A 88 37.92 20.92 4.81
N PRO A 89 38.16 21.15 6.13
CA PRO A 89 37.24 21.94 6.94
C PRO A 89 37.15 23.42 6.53
N ASN A 90 38.22 23.96 5.93
CA ASN A 90 38.36 25.38 5.62
C ASN A 90 38.15 25.71 4.13
N VAL A 91 37.66 24.76 3.33
CA VAL A 91 37.33 25.05 1.94
C VAL A 91 36.13 26.00 1.86
N ARG A 92 36.27 27.05 1.03
CA ARG A 92 35.23 28.06 0.79
C ARG A 92 35.03 28.37 -0.70
N GLU A 93 35.80 27.67 -1.56
CA GLU A 93 35.67 27.79 -3.01
C GLU A 93 35.77 26.40 -3.66
N VAL A 94 34.78 26.05 -4.49
CA VAL A 94 34.75 24.85 -5.33
C VAL A 94 34.63 25.29 -6.78
N ILE A 95 35.57 24.89 -7.62
CA ILE A 95 35.47 25.02 -9.09
C ILE A 95 35.22 23.64 -9.69
N SER A 96 34.16 23.47 -10.43
CA SER A 96 33.83 22.21 -11.09
C SER A 96 33.98 22.34 -12.60
N TYR A 97 34.71 21.40 -13.19
CA TYR A 97 34.70 21.12 -14.62
C TYR A 97 33.84 19.92 -14.98
N SER A 98 33.31 19.19 -13.97
CA SER A 98 32.38 18.09 -14.18
C SER A 98 30.96 18.59 -14.42
N LYS A 99 30.27 17.96 -15.36
CA LYS A 99 28.83 18.20 -15.59
C LYS A 99 27.92 17.73 -14.43
N HIS A 100 28.44 16.90 -13.52
CA HIS A 100 27.71 16.35 -12.39
C HIS A 100 27.81 17.18 -11.10
N PHE A 101 28.62 18.24 -11.10
CA PHE A 101 28.80 19.09 -9.92
C PHE A 101 28.75 20.57 -10.28
N ASP A 102 28.17 21.35 -9.38
CA ASP A 102 28.11 22.81 -9.51
C ASP A 102 29.35 23.47 -8.92
N SER A 103 29.73 24.64 -9.41
CA SER A 103 30.76 25.49 -8.82
C SER A 103 30.16 26.41 -7.77
N GLY A 104 30.87 26.68 -6.68
CA GLY A 104 30.37 27.55 -5.61
C GLY A 104 31.14 27.43 -4.31
N LYS A 105 30.43 27.49 -3.18
CA LYS A 105 31.01 27.37 -1.83
C LYS A 105 31.01 25.96 -1.27
N TYR A 106 30.23 25.05 -1.83
CA TYR A 106 29.95 23.72 -1.34
C TYR A 106 30.13 22.68 -2.44
N ILE A 107 30.21 21.41 -2.08
CA ILE A 107 30.08 20.35 -3.09
C ILE A 107 28.59 20.11 -3.30
N VAL A 108 28.12 20.47 -4.49
CA VAL A 108 26.73 20.34 -4.91
C VAL A 108 26.67 19.44 -6.12
N HIS A 109 26.00 18.31 -5.98
CA HIS A 109 25.76 17.35 -7.05
C HIS A 109 24.52 17.74 -7.87
N LEU A 110 24.58 17.54 -9.17
CA LEU A 110 23.51 17.77 -10.14
C LEU A 110 22.92 16.42 -10.59
N THR A 111 21.63 16.22 -10.45
CA THR A 111 20.99 14.97 -10.92
C THR A 111 20.92 14.92 -12.44
N ASP A 112 21.09 13.71 -13.01
CA ASP A 112 20.95 13.43 -14.44
C ASP A 112 19.45 13.45 -14.86
N SER A 113 18.83 14.61 -14.96
CA SER A 113 17.45 14.79 -15.37
C SER A 113 17.28 15.99 -16.30
N TYR A 114 16.15 16.04 -17.03
CA TYR A 114 15.79 17.21 -17.87
C TYR A 114 15.65 18.52 -17.05
N SER A 115 15.46 18.41 -15.75
CA SER A 115 15.47 19.51 -14.78
C SER A 115 16.35 19.10 -13.60
N PRO A 116 17.67 19.37 -13.66
CA PRO A 116 18.60 18.88 -12.66
C PRO A 116 18.30 19.49 -11.29
N MET A 117 18.17 18.63 -10.28
CA MET A 117 18.10 19.04 -8.88
C MET A 117 19.51 19.21 -8.33
N LYS A 118 19.68 20.20 -7.46
CA LYS A 118 20.92 20.46 -6.74
C LYS A 118 20.89 19.78 -5.38
N LEU A 119 21.83 18.86 -5.16
CA LEU A 119 21.96 18.09 -3.93
C LEU A 119 23.23 18.56 -3.18
N LEU A 120 23.07 19.04 -1.95
CA LEU A 120 24.20 19.43 -1.10
C LEU A 120 24.85 18.17 -0.54
N TYR A 121 26.09 17.90 -0.92
CA TYR A 121 26.89 16.76 -0.44
C TYR A 121 27.76 17.13 0.75
N THR A 122 28.34 18.33 0.76
CA THR A 122 29.09 18.83 1.91
C THR A 122 29.04 20.36 1.95
N SER A 123 28.81 20.89 3.14
CA SER A 123 28.91 22.33 3.44
C SER A 123 30.30 22.71 3.99
N PHE A 124 31.18 21.71 4.14
CA PHE A 124 32.40 21.82 4.92
C PHE A 124 32.13 22.23 6.40
N CYS A 125 33.16 22.50 7.20
CA CYS A 125 32.98 22.87 8.60
C CYS A 125 32.78 24.38 8.72
N LEU A 126 31.58 24.89 8.39
CA LEU A 126 31.25 26.31 8.55
C LEU A 126 31.35 26.73 10.02
N GLY A 127 32.02 27.84 10.29
CA GLY A 127 32.18 28.41 11.63
C GLY A 127 30.86 29.05 12.13
N PRO A 128 30.78 29.40 13.44
CA PRO A 128 29.53 29.90 14.07
C PRO A 128 29.10 31.27 13.55
N ASP A 129 29.99 32.06 12.97
CA ASP A 129 29.69 33.38 12.41
C ASP A 129 29.41 33.35 10.91
N GLU A 130 29.67 32.24 10.25
CA GLU A 130 29.39 32.08 8.83
C GLU A 130 27.91 31.84 8.59
N VAL A 131 27.47 31.94 7.33
CA VAL A 131 26.08 31.76 6.91
C VAL A 131 26.01 30.61 5.92
N LEU A 132 25.15 29.63 6.20
CA LEU A 132 24.79 28.56 5.27
C LEU A 132 23.79 29.12 4.25
N ASN A 133 24.22 29.35 3.02
CA ASN A 133 23.35 29.79 1.94
C ASN A 133 22.88 28.58 1.13
N LEU A 134 21.58 28.31 1.15
CA LEU A 134 20.95 27.19 0.46
C LEU A 134 20.24 27.61 -0.84
N GLU A 135 20.67 28.71 -1.47
CA GLU A 135 20.08 29.19 -2.71
C GLU A 135 20.15 28.11 -3.81
N GLY A 136 18.99 27.75 -4.32
CA GLY A 136 18.84 26.74 -5.36
C GLY A 136 19.11 25.29 -4.91
N ILE A 137 19.47 25.03 -3.65
CA ILE A 137 19.63 23.69 -3.13
C ILE A 137 18.24 23.06 -2.94
N HIS A 138 18.05 21.87 -3.51
CA HIS A 138 16.79 21.13 -3.45
C HIS A 138 16.78 20.09 -2.34
N LEU A 139 17.93 19.48 -2.05
CA LEU A 139 18.06 18.42 -1.05
C LEU A 139 19.39 18.55 -0.30
N ILE A 140 19.36 18.29 1.01
CA ILE A 140 20.56 18.12 1.84
C ILE A 140 20.76 16.63 2.09
N GLU A 141 21.90 16.11 1.65
CA GLU A 141 22.27 14.69 1.79
C GLU A 141 22.70 14.34 3.21
N ALA A 142 22.78 13.04 3.50
CA ALA A 142 23.25 12.54 4.79
C ALA A 142 24.66 13.08 5.09
N ASN A 143 24.90 13.52 6.33
CA ASN A 143 26.16 14.10 6.83
C ASN A 143 26.64 15.38 6.12
N ALA A 144 25.84 15.95 5.22
CA ALA A 144 26.23 17.15 4.45
C ALA A 144 26.52 18.38 5.34
N LEU A 145 25.96 18.41 6.55
CA LEU A 145 26.18 19.48 7.53
C LEU A 145 27.09 19.06 8.70
N GLU A 146 27.72 17.88 8.67
CA GLU A 146 28.61 17.42 9.73
C GLU A 146 29.73 18.42 9.97
N GLY A 147 30.01 18.77 11.24
CA GLY A 147 30.99 19.76 11.62
C GLY A 147 30.60 21.22 11.38
N CYS A 148 29.43 21.48 10.79
CA CYS A 148 28.87 22.83 10.62
C CYS A 148 28.46 23.40 11.98
N GLN A 149 29.07 24.51 12.39
CA GLN A 149 28.84 25.15 13.70
C GLN A 149 27.84 26.33 13.61
N THR A 150 27.52 26.78 12.40
CA THR A 150 26.52 27.83 12.24
C THR A 150 25.12 27.27 12.22
N THR A 151 24.18 28.03 12.79
CA THR A 151 22.73 27.85 12.63
C THR A 151 22.09 28.95 11.81
N LYS A 152 22.92 29.89 11.28
CA LYS A 152 22.47 31.00 10.43
C LYS A 152 22.26 30.49 9.01
N VAL A 153 20.99 30.37 8.58
CA VAL A 153 20.61 29.86 7.26
C VAL A 153 19.87 30.92 6.48
N ILE A 154 20.17 31.02 5.19
CA ILE A 154 19.43 31.87 4.24
C ILE A 154 19.04 31.08 2.99
N ASN A 155 18.02 31.53 2.29
CA ASN A 155 17.55 31.01 1.01
C ASN A 155 17.14 29.52 1.04
N ALA A 156 16.65 29.01 2.19
CA ALA A 156 16.27 27.61 2.37
C ALA A 156 14.82 27.28 1.89
N ASN A 157 14.15 28.22 1.22
CA ASN A 157 12.72 28.13 0.87
C ASN A 157 12.36 27.03 -0.15
N LYS A 158 13.33 26.43 -0.82
CA LYS A 158 13.13 25.30 -1.75
C LYS A 158 13.77 23.99 -1.26
N THR A 159 14.49 24.04 -0.16
CA THR A 159 15.28 22.93 0.33
C THR A 159 14.40 21.91 1.05
N LYS A 160 14.62 20.62 0.75
CA LYS A 160 14.03 19.47 1.45
C LYS A 160 15.10 18.73 2.21
N ILE A 161 14.76 18.25 3.40
CA ILE A 161 15.62 17.40 4.22
C ILE A 161 14.87 16.10 4.44
N LEU A 162 15.41 14.97 3.96
CA LEU A 162 14.73 13.69 4.03
C LEU A 162 15.12 12.88 5.26
N ASP A 163 16.34 13.04 5.77
CA ASP A 163 16.90 12.22 6.83
C ASP A 163 17.53 13.08 7.94
N ARG A 164 17.39 12.61 9.20
CA ARG A 164 18.09 13.19 10.37
C ARG A 164 19.61 13.16 10.21
N GLN A 165 20.16 12.18 9.51
CA GLN A 165 21.60 12.09 9.23
C GLN A 165 22.13 13.32 8.48
N ALA A 166 21.28 14.08 7.79
CA ALA A 166 21.68 15.35 7.18
C ALA A 166 22.19 16.38 8.19
N LEU A 167 21.68 16.33 9.43
CA LEU A 167 22.00 17.24 10.52
C LEU A 167 23.04 16.66 11.51
N HIS A 168 23.42 15.40 11.33
CA HIS A 168 24.32 14.70 12.24
C HIS A 168 25.65 15.42 12.40
N GLY A 169 26.13 15.53 13.66
CA GLY A 169 27.39 16.20 13.98
C GLY A 169 27.41 17.72 13.73
N SER A 170 26.27 18.35 13.45
CA SER A 170 26.13 19.78 13.23
C SER A 170 25.60 20.52 14.45
N ALA A 171 25.71 21.86 14.46
CA ALA A 171 25.07 22.69 15.48
C ALA A 171 23.54 22.58 15.47
N PHE A 172 22.94 22.21 14.35
CA PHE A 172 21.48 22.01 14.25
C PHE A 172 20.99 20.85 15.11
N GLU A 173 21.80 19.80 15.29
CA GLU A 173 21.46 18.63 16.11
C GLU A 173 21.32 18.99 17.61
N GLN A 174 22.00 20.04 18.06
CA GLN A 174 21.99 20.51 19.44
C GLN A 174 20.88 21.54 19.72
N LEU A 175 20.20 22.01 18.70
CA LEU A 175 19.11 22.97 18.85
C LEU A 175 17.91 22.31 19.51
N LYS A 176 17.22 23.04 20.36
CA LYS A 176 15.95 22.67 20.97
C LYS A 176 14.85 23.61 20.50
N ALA A 177 13.70 23.07 20.25
CA ALA A 177 12.51 23.88 19.99
C ALA A 177 12.09 24.63 21.27
N GLY A 178 11.47 25.79 21.09
CA GLY A 178 10.80 26.49 22.17
C GLY A 178 9.56 25.74 22.63
N HIS A 179 8.99 26.16 23.78
CA HIS A 179 7.79 25.54 24.33
C HIS A 179 6.63 25.57 23.32
N ASN A 180 6.04 24.40 23.04
CA ASN A 180 4.98 24.20 22.04
C ASN A 180 5.34 24.70 20.62
N GLN A 181 6.61 24.61 20.23
CA GLN A 181 7.08 25.12 18.93
C GLN A 181 7.75 24.05 18.08
N CYS A 182 7.75 24.30 16.77
CA CYS A 182 8.61 23.59 15.82
C CYS A 182 9.99 24.24 15.74
N LEU A 183 11.01 23.41 15.62
CA LEU A 183 12.34 23.86 15.22
C LEU A 183 12.42 23.80 13.69
N LEU A 184 12.79 24.91 13.08
CA LEU A 184 12.76 25.05 11.63
C LEU A 184 14.16 25.27 11.03
N LEU A 185 14.38 24.66 9.87
CA LEU A 185 15.43 25.03 8.95
C LEU A 185 14.75 25.50 7.64
N GLY A 186 14.67 26.82 7.46
CA GLY A 186 13.82 27.39 6.41
C GLY A 186 12.36 26.95 6.57
N ASN A 187 11.78 26.42 5.50
CA ASN A 187 10.41 25.92 5.49
C ASN A 187 10.33 24.41 5.77
N PHE A 188 11.27 23.87 6.57
CA PHE A 188 11.35 22.46 6.89
C PHE A 188 11.41 22.25 8.41
N VAL A 189 10.54 21.38 8.97
CA VAL A 189 10.58 21.04 10.41
C VAL A 189 11.70 20.04 10.63
N ILE A 190 12.67 20.40 11.50
CA ILE A 190 13.81 19.57 11.87
C ILE A 190 13.73 19.04 13.31
N GLY A 191 12.79 19.53 14.10
CA GLY A 191 12.52 19.09 15.47
C GLY A 191 11.25 19.72 15.99
N ILE A 192 10.80 19.25 17.14
CA ILE A 192 9.66 19.81 17.89
C ILE A 192 10.04 19.86 19.37
N ASP A 193 9.29 20.61 20.17
CA ASP A 193 9.35 20.51 21.63
C ASP A 193 8.94 19.09 22.07
N GLU A 194 9.83 18.39 22.77
CA GLU A 194 9.62 17.01 23.25
C GLU A 194 8.53 16.91 24.34
N ASN A 195 8.12 18.05 24.91
CA ASN A 195 7.07 18.15 25.92
C ASN A 195 5.84 18.91 25.41
N ALA A 196 5.71 19.09 24.10
CA ALA A 196 4.58 19.81 23.53
C ALA A 196 3.27 19.05 23.76
N GLU A 197 2.34 19.64 24.48
CA GLU A 197 0.94 19.16 24.53
C GLU A 197 0.12 19.69 23.36
N GLU A 198 0.42 20.90 22.92
CA GLU A 198 -0.18 21.53 21.73
C GLU A 198 0.92 21.95 20.76
N LEU A 199 0.72 21.73 19.47
CA LEU A 199 1.68 22.09 18.43
C LEU A 199 0.95 22.59 17.20
N GLU A 200 1.44 23.68 16.62
CA GLU A 200 1.01 24.18 15.32
C GLU A 200 2.16 24.04 14.31
N ILE A 201 1.88 23.41 13.18
CA ILE A 201 2.80 23.33 12.06
C ILE A 201 2.55 24.58 11.18
N PRO A 202 3.54 25.47 10.99
CA PRO A 202 3.35 26.67 10.19
C PRO A 202 2.85 26.39 8.76
N SER A 203 2.08 27.32 8.19
CA SER A 203 1.40 27.13 6.90
C SER A 203 2.33 27.04 5.69
N ASP A 204 3.55 27.55 5.80
CA ASP A 204 4.55 27.60 4.72
C ASP A 204 5.53 26.41 4.74
N ILE A 205 5.29 25.42 5.60
CA ILE A 205 6.16 24.25 5.72
C ILE A 205 6.06 23.35 4.48
N LEU A 206 7.21 23.05 3.91
CA LEU A 206 7.36 22.15 2.76
C LEU A 206 7.58 20.68 3.16
N GLY A 207 8.04 20.45 4.38
CA GLY A 207 8.34 19.10 4.83
C GLY A 207 8.76 18.98 6.28
N VAL A 208 8.90 17.73 6.71
CA VAL A 208 9.33 17.34 8.05
C VAL A 208 10.46 16.33 7.91
N ILE A 209 11.51 16.46 8.71
CA ILE A 209 12.58 15.48 8.76
C ILE A 209 12.06 14.15 9.32
N SER A 210 12.58 13.03 8.83
CA SER A 210 12.15 11.71 9.27
C SER A 210 12.40 11.47 10.78
N GLY A 211 11.52 10.69 11.41
CA GLY A 211 11.71 10.21 12.79
C GLY A 211 11.24 11.16 13.89
N ILE A 212 10.59 12.29 13.59
CA ILE A 212 9.94 13.13 14.61
C ILE A 212 8.67 12.43 15.08
N ASN A 213 8.62 12.08 16.40
CA ASN A 213 7.47 11.43 17.02
C ASN A 213 6.54 12.48 17.66
N ILE A 214 5.23 12.35 17.39
CA ILE A 214 4.17 13.22 17.91
C ILE A 214 3.13 12.49 18.76
N ASP A 215 3.40 11.26 19.23
CA ASP A 215 2.45 10.51 20.08
C ASP A 215 2.16 11.20 21.43
N HIS A 216 3.03 12.09 21.88
CA HIS A 216 2.86 12.89 23.09
C HIS A 216 2.09 14.19 22.86
N VAL A 217 1.88 14.58 21.61
CA VAL A 217 1.15 15.81 21.26
C VAL A 217 -0.35 15.53 21.36
N HIS A 218 -0.99 16.18 22.36
CA HIS A 218 -2.43 16.06 22.53
C HIS A 218 -3.20 16.73 21.38
N ARG A 219 -2.78 17.94 20.97
CA ARG A 219 -3.47 18.75 19.96
C ARG A 219 -2.52 19.27 18.91
N LEU A 220 -2.69 18.82 17.65
CA LEU A 220 -1.87 19.23 16.51
C LEU A 220 -2.69 20.06 15.52
N VAL A 221 -2.26 21.28 15.25
CA VAL A 221 -2.84 22.15 14.22
C VAL A 221 -2.02 22.04 12.94
N VAL A 222 -2.69 21.81 11.81
CA VAL A 222 -2.05 21.71 10.49
C VAL A 222 -2.77 22.54 9.44
N HIS A 223 -2.01 23.08 8.50
CA HIS A 223 -2.48 23.82 7.33
C HIS A 223 -2.53 22.93 6.06
N ASP A 224 -1.96 21.74 6.14
CA ASP A 224 -2.04 20.67 5.13
C ASP A 224 -2.20 19.34 5.85
N ILE A 225 -3.29 18.62 5.56
CA ILE A 225 -3.58 17.32 6.17
C ILE A 225 -2.52 16.26 5.83
N ASP A 226 -1.90 16.36 4.65
CA ASP A 226 -0.84 15.44 4.22
C ASP A 226 0.42 15.55 5.09
N MET A 227 0.59 16.67 5.79
CA MET A 227 1.73 16.92 6.67
C MET A 227 1.80 15.92 7.83
N VAL A 228 0.65 15.52 8.37
CA VAL A 228 0.56 14.56 9.50
C VAL A 228 1.25 13.24 9.16
N SER A 229 1.16 12.80 7.91
CA SER A 229 1.77 11.53 7.46
C SER A 229 3.30 11.53 7.46
N ARG A 230 3.93 12.68 7.63
CA ARG A 230 5.38 12.85 7.66
C ARG A 230 5.98 12.69 9.04
N PHE A 231 5.15 12.72 10.08
CA PHE A 231 5.55 12.44 11.46
C PHE A 231 5.47 10.95 11.77
N CYS A 232 6.20 10.54 12.81
CA CYS A 232 5.99 9.26 13.48
C CYS A 232 4.93 9.45 14.58
N GLY A 233 4.04 8.45 14.75
CA GLY A 233 2.96 8.57 15.72
C GLY A 233 1.77 9.42 15.25
N VAL A 234 0.82 9.66 16.12
CA VAL A 234 -0.41 10.40 15.85
C VAL A 234 -0.84 11.21 17.09
N PRO A 235 -1.36 12.44 16.93
CA PRO A 235 -1.92 13.21 18.04
C PRO A 235 -3.30 12.66 18.46
N ASP A 236 -3.78 13.02 19.63
CA ASP A 236 -5.17 12.69 20.04
C ASP A 236 -6.18 13.51 19.21
N ILE A 237 -5.91 14.80 19.02
CA ILE A 237 -6.77 15.72 18.27
C ILE A 237 -5.99 16.34 17.10
N LEU A 238 -6.54 16.17 15.91
CA LEU A 238 -6.04 16.85 14.71
C LEU A 238 -6.94 18.02 14.36
N VAL A 239 -6.38 19.22 14.43
CA VAL A 239 -7.06 20.46 14.09
C VAL A 239 -6.68 20.88 12.68
N LEU A 240 -7.68 20.99 11.82
CA LEU A 240 -7.50 21.49 10.46
C LEU A 240 -7.72 23.01 10.46
N ALA A 241 -6.68 23.76 10.14
CA ALA A 241 -6.69 25.22 10.14
C ALA A 241 -7.70 25.76 9.10
N LYS A 242 -8.01 27.05 9.20
CA LYS A 242 -9.03 27.73 8.37
C LYS A 242 -8.75 27.69 6.86
N ASP A 243 -7.49 27.55 6.46
CA ASP A 243 -7.00 27.53 5.08
C ASP A 243 -6.86 26.13 4.48
N VAL A 244 -7.03 25.07 5.30
CA VAL A 244 -7.00 23.67 4.80
C VAL A 244 -8.13 23.46 3.79
N GLN A 245 -7.74 22.94 2.62
CA GLN A 245 -8.67 22.57 1.57
C GLN A 245 -9.22 21.16 1.74
N THR A 246 -10.14 20.76 0.88
CA THR A 246 -10.68 19.40 0.88
C THR A 246 -9.57 18.37 0.66
N PRO A 247 -9.59 17.25 1.40
CA PRO A 247 -8.65 16.16 1.17
C PRO A 247 -8.69 15.73 -0.30
N SER A 248 -7.53 15.68 -0.94
CA SER A 248 -7.44 15.16 -2.30
C SER A 248 -7.68 13.65 -2.31
N SER A 249 -8.18 13.09 -3.43
CA SER A 249 -8.34 11.64 -3.63
C SER A 249 -7.00 10.87 -3.60
N ARG A 250 -5.88 11.56 -3.44
CA ARG A 250 -4.53 10.99 -3.30
C ARG A 250 -4.15 10.68 -1.86
N ILE A 251 -5.02 10.91 -0.89
CA ILE A 251 -4.77 10.46 0.48
C ILE A 251 -4.83 8.93 0.46
N THR A 252 -3.66 8.31 0.38
CA THR A 252 -3.51 6.86 0.21
C THR A 252 -3.84 6.12 1.50
N HIS A 253 -4.21 4.85 1.39
CA HIS A 253 -4.50 3.91 2.48
C HIS A 253 -3.51 4.00 3.66
N SER A 254 -2.20 3.99 3.40
CA SER A 254 -1.18 4.08 4.44
C SER A 254 -1.20 5.38 5.25
N LYS A 255 -1.72 6.45 4.67
CA LYS A 255 -1.83 7.75 5.34
C LYS A 255 -3.13 7.87 6.14
N LEU A 256 -4.27 7.43 5.57
CA LEU A 256 -5.57 7.49 6.25
C LEU A 256 -5.72 6.47 7.39
N GLY A 257 -5.10 5.30 7.29
CA GLY A 257 -5.09 4.31 8.37
C GLY A 257 -4.53 4.87 9.68
N ARG A 258 -3.50 5.73 9.62
CA ARG A 258 -2.97 6.42 10.80
C ARG A 258 -3.92 7.51 11.33
N LEU A 259 -4.63 8.20 10.44
CA LEU A 259 -5.57 9.26 10.81
C LEU A 259 -6.81 8.75 11.55
N GLY A 260 -7.09 7.45 11.52
CA GLY A 260 -8.27 6.88 12.17
C GLY A 260 -8.29 6.98 13.69
N LYS A 261 -7.13 7.06 14.32
CA LYS A 261 -7.03 7.16 15.80
C LYS A 261 -7.34 8.55 16.34
N MET A 262 -7.37 9.57 15.49
CA MET A 262 -7.49 10.98 15.88
C MET A 262 -8.95 11.43 15.91
N ILE A 263 -9.24 12.34 16.83
CA ILE A 263 -10.44 13.17 16.83
C ILE A 263 -10.19 14.38 15.93
N PHE A 264 -11.14 14.70 15.04
CA PHE A 264 -10.99 15.84 14.16
C PHE A 264 -11.66 17.08 14.73
N GLU A 265 -10.96 18.21 14.65
CA GLU A 265 -11.49 19.55 14.80
C GLU A 265 -11.21 20.35 13.53
N VAL A 266 -12.03 21.35 13.26
CA VAL A 266 -11.86 22.26 12.14
C VAL A 266 -12.01 23.68 12.65
N GLU A 267 -11.04 24.55 12.37
CA GLU A 267 -11.07 25.93 12.80
C GLU A 267 -12.29 26.68 12.24
N LYS A 268 -12.80 27.58 13.09
CA LYS A 268 -13.92 28.46 12.70
C LYS A 268 -13.52 29.32 11.49
N GLY A 269 -14.36 29.28 10.45
CA GLY A 269 -14.12 30.02 9.21
C GLY A 269 -13.51 29.21 8.08
N ASN A 270 -13.17 27.92 8.28
CA ASN A 270 -12.79 27.07 7.17
C ASN A 270 -13.92 27.01 6.15
N ALA A 271 -13.57 27.24 4.86
CA ALA A 271 -14.53 27.32 3.75
C ALA A 271 -14.93 25.95 3.19
N HIS A 272 -14.17 24.90 3.49
CA HIS A 272 -14.25 23.59 2.81
C HIS A 272 -14.67 22.45 3.71
N LEU A 273 -14.37 22.53 5.00
CA LEU A 273 -14.49 21.43 5.96
C LEU A 273 -15.30 21.85 7.20
N LYS A 274 -15.85 20.86 7.87
CA LYS A 274 -16.37 20.93 9.25
C LYS A 274 -16.11 19.62 9.99
N ALA A 275 -16.00 19.70 11.30
CA ALA A 275 -16.01 18.53 12.16
C ALA A 275 -17.23 18.58 13.09
N VAL A 276 -17.87 17.43 13.31
CA VAL A 276 -18.99 17.28 14.23
C VAL A 276 -18.70 16.01 15.07
N ASP A 277 -18.66 16.17 16.38
CA ASP A 277 -18.33 15.08 17.31
C ASP A 277 -17.06 14.29 16.92
N GLY A 278 -16.04 14.99 16.44
CA GLY A 278 -14.78 14.41 16.02
C GLY A 278 -14.78 13.76 14.64
N VAL A 279 -15.90 13.75 13.95
CA VAL A 279 -16.04 13.21 12.59
C VAL A 279 -15.83 14.29 11.55
N LEU A 280 -15.02 14.01 10.54
CA LEU A 280 -14.66 14.98 9.49
C LEU A 280 -15.63 14.91 8.30
N TYR A 281 -16.19 16.04 7.94
CA TYR A 281 -17.11 16.22 6.80
C TYR A 281 -16.65 17.35 5.87
N SER A 282 -17.20 17.37 4.64
CA SER A 282 -17.22 18.60 3.83
C SER A 282 -18.03 19.69 4.52
N LYS A 283 -17.80 20.95 4.15
CA LYS A 283 -18.46 22.12 4.74
C LYS A 283 -19.99 22.01 4.83
N TYR A 284 -20.59 21.53 3.76
CA TYR A 284 -22.05 21.37 3.64
C TYR A 284 -22.55 20.02 4.13
N GLY A 285 -21.65 19.09 4.52
CA GLY A 285 -21.99 17.76 5.02
C GLY A 285 -22.30 16.73 3.93
N THR A 286 -22.12 17.06 2.65
CA THR A 286 -22.39 16.15 1.53
C THR A 286 -21.38 15.01 1.42
N PHE A 287 -20.15 15.18 1.94
CA PHE A 287 -19.11 14.16 2.00
C PHE A 287 -18.77 13.85 3.46
N LEU A 288 -18.72 12.58 3.82
CA LEU A 288 -18.16 12.08 5.05
C LEU A 288 -16.74 11.58 4.74
N TYR A 289 -15.72 12.26 5.29
CA TYR A 289 -14.31 11.94 5.00
C TYR A 289 -13.71 10.93 5.96
N ARG A 290 -13.93 11.09 7.28
CA ARG A 290 -13.33 10.19 8.26
C ARG A 290 -14.12 10.16 9.57
N VAL A 291 -14.33 8.94 10.09
CA VAL A 291 -14.86 8.65 11.42
C VAL A 291 -13.69 8.16 12.28
N PRO A 292 -13.48 8.70 13.49
CA PRO A 292 -12.47 8.20 14.41
C PRO A 292 -12.68 6.73 14.77
N GLU A 293 -11.61 5.95 14.87
CA GLU A 293 -11.64 4.55 15.30
C GLU A 293 -12.15 4.39 16.75
N THR A 294 -12.11 5.47 17.53
CA THR A 294 -12.62 5.54 18.91
C THR A 294 -14.15 5.53 18.98
N LYS A 295 -14.85 5.80 17.86
CA LYS A 295 -16.31 5.71 17.82
C LYS A 295 -16.75 4.25 17.95
N THR A 296 -17.72 4.02 18.85
CA THR A 296 -18.28 2.71 19.15
C THR A 296 -19.80 2.76 19.08
N GLY A 297 -20.46 1.60 19.10
CA GLY A 297 -21.90 1.49 19.10
C GLY A 297 -22.51 1.76 17.73
N HIS A 298 -23.78 2.15 17.71
CA HIS A 298 -24.53 2.45 16.51
C HIS A 298 -24.15 3.84 15.94
N PHE A 299 -23.73 3.88 14.68
CA PHE A 299 -23.41 5.12 13.98
C PHE A 299 -24.49 5.47 12.96
N ILE A 300 -25.14 6.60 13.15
CA ILE A 300 -26.12 7.13 12.18
C ILE A 300 -25.41 8.13 11.27
N VAL A 301 -25.27 7.79 9.99
CA VAL A 301 -24.76 8.73 8.99
C VAL A 301 -25.80 9.85 8.80
N PRO A 302 -25.42 11.13 9.00
CA PRO A 302 -26.39 12.24 8.95
C PRO A 302 -27.08 12.38 7.60
N GLU A 303 -28.36 12.76 7.62
CA GLU A 303 -29.08 13.14 6.41
C GLU A 303 -28.38 14.32 5.70
N GLY A 304 -28.36 14.26 4.37
CA GLY A 304 -27.59 15.19 3.52
C GLY A 304 -26.21 14.68 3.13
N VAL A 305 -25.69 13.61 3.77
CA VAL A 305 -24.48 12.93 3.29
C VAL A 305 -24.83 12.16 2.01
N GLU A 306 -24.19 12.52 0.92
CA GLU A 306 -24.37 11.86 -0.39
C GLU A 306 -23.24 10.87 -0.70
N THR A 307 -22.05 11.04 -0.11
CA THR A 307 -20.90 10.19 -0.36
C THR A 307 -20.13 9.90 0.92
N ILE A 308 -19.90 8.63 1.20
CA ILE A 308 -18.94 8.13 2.18
C ILE A 308 -17.61 7.94 1.45
N PHE A 309 -16.56 8.60 1.94
CA PHE A 309 -15.26 8.68 1.26
C PHE A 309 -14.43 7.40 1.46
N GLU A 310 -13.30 7.32 0.74
CA GLU A 310 -12.38 6.18 0.84
C GLU A 310 -11.83 6.05 2.27
N TYR A 311 -11.85 4.83 2.83
CA TYR A 311 -11.39 4.53 4.20
C TYR A 311 -12.13 5.29 5.32
N ALA A 312 -13.31 5.85 5.06
CA ALA A 312 -14.00 6.72 6.02
C ALA A 312 -14.25 6.08 7.39
N PHE A 313 -14.54 4.79 7.43
CA PHE A 313 -14.77 4.00 8.64
C PHE A 313 -13.70 2.90 8.85
N ALA A 314 -12.65 2.84 8.02
CA ALA A 314 -11.69 1.74 8.10
C ALA A 314 -11.13 1.60 9.53
N ASN A 315 -11.06 0.34 10.03
CA ASN A 315 -10.70 -0.03 11.41
C ASN A 315 -11.62 0.54 12.50
N SER A 316 -12.81 1.07 12.16
CA SER A 316 -13.75 1.63 13.13
C SER A 316 -14.29 0.55 14.07
N LYS A 317 -14.52 0.93 15.33
CA LYS A 317 -15.08 0.07 16.39
C LYS A 317 -16.60 0.17 16.51
N ILE A 318 -17.29 0.75 15.52
CA ILE A 318 -18.75 0.76 15.48
C ILE A 318 -19.28 -0.67 15.36
N ASP A 319 -20.41 -0.95 16.00
CA ASP A 319 -21.07 -2.26 15.92
C ASP A 319 -22.20 -2.29 14.89
N SER A 320 -22.75 -1.15 14.51
CA SER A 320 -23.79 -1.02 13.51
C SER A 320 -23.78 0.35 12.83
N VAL A 321 -24.32 0.43 11.60
CA VAL A 321 -24.42 1.68 10.85
C VAL A 321 -25.77 1.78 10.15
N SER A 322 -26.37 2.98 10.17
CA SER A 322 -27.53 3.32 9.35
C SER A 322 -27.19 4.40 8.34
N PHE A 323 -27.57 4.17 7.08
CA PHE A 323 -27.34 5.12 5.99
C PHE A 323 -28.61 5.96 5.71
N PRO A 324 -28.43 7.26 5.39
CA PRO A 324 -29.53 8.15 5.06
C PRO A 324 -30.04 7.92 3.62
N ASP A 325 -31.26 8.34 3.35
CA ASP A 325 -31.83 8.31 2.00
C ASP A 325 -31.11 9.21 1.00
N SER A 326 -30.36 10.19 1.47
CA SER A 326 -29.48 11.05 0.65
C SER A 326 -28.22 10.32 0.14
N LEU A 327 -27.83 9.17 0.71
CA LEU A 327 -26.58 8.48 0.35
C LEU A 327 -26.66 7.89 -1.05
N LYS A 328 -25.70 8.26 -1.91
CA LYS A 328 -25.60 7.79 -3.31
C LYS A 328 -24.38 6.92 -3.56
N LYS A 329 -23.30 7.14 -2.80
CA LYS A 329 -22.02 6.46 -3.07
C LYS A 329 -21.29 6.09 -1.79
N ILE A 330 -20.79 4.85 -1.74
CA ILE A 330 -19.76 4.41 -0.79
C ILE A 330 -18.51 4.12 -1.60
N LYS A 331 -17.42 4.83 -1.32
CA LYS A 331 -16.16 4.66 -2.03
C LYS A 331 -15.40 3.43 -1.51
N ARG A 332 -14.32 3.09 -2.23
CA ARG A 332 -13.49 1.91 -1.94
C ARG A 332 -12.97 1.91 -0.49
N HIS A 333 -12.86 0.73 0.10
CA HIS A 333 -12.31 0.51 1.44
C HIS A 333 -13.04 1.29 2.56
N ALA A 334 -14.24 1.81 2.31
CA ALA A 334 -14.90 2.71 3.26
C ALA A 334 -15.10 2.10 4.65
N PHE A 335 -15.35 0.80 4.74
CA PHE A 335 -15.54 0.03 5.97
C PHE A 335 -14.54 -1.14 6.08
N GLU A 336 -13.37 -1.03 5.44
CA GLU A 336 -12.35 -2.06 5.50
C GLU A 336 -11.93 -2.32 6.95
N ASP A 337 -11.81 -3.61 7.32
CA ASP A 337 -11.41 -4.07 8.65
C ASP A 337 -12.25 -3.51 9.80
N CYS A 338 -13.54 -3.23 9.57
CA CYS A 338 -14.49 -2.93 10.62
C CYS A 338 -14.86 -4.23 11.37
N GLU A 339 -13.92 -4.74 12.17
CA GLU A 339 -14.05 -6.05 12.81
C GLU A 339 -15.24 -6.19 13.75
N TYR A 340 -15.74 -5.08 14.30
CA TYR A 340 -16.85 -5.05 15.25
C TYR A 340 -18.22 -4.85 14.59
N LEU A 341 -18.27 -4.48 13.30
CA LEU A 341 -19.50 -4.21 12.56
C LEU A 341 -20.35 -5.48 12.42
N LYS A 342 -21.56 -5.48 12.96
CA LYS A 342 -22.50 -6.61 13.00
C LYS A 342 -23.70 -6.40 12.09
N ASP A 343 -24.13 -5.15 11.92
CA ASP A 343 -25.36 -4.81 11.23
C ASP A 343 -25.25 -3.54 10.39
N ILE A 344 -25.91 -3.54 9.23
CA ILE A 344 -25.95 -2.44 8.27
C ILE A 344 -27.39 -2.20 7.84
N ASP A 345 -27.90 -1.01 8.14
CA ASP A 345 -29.12 -0.50 7.53
C ASP A 345 -28.75 0.37 6.32
N PHE A 346 -29.03 -0.13 5.13
CA PHE A 346 -28.69 0.54 3.86
C PHE A 346 -29.59 1.75 3.54
N GLY A 347 -30.66 2.00 4.31
CA GLY A 347 -31.64 3.03 3.95
C GLY A 347 -32.23 2.80 2.56
N ASN A 348 -32.65 3.87 1.90
CA ASN A 348 -33.31 3.78 0.58
C ASN A 348 -32.55 4.51 -0.56
N GLY A 349 -31.45 5.20 -0.24
CA GLY A 349 -30.77 6.10 -1.20
C GLY A 349 -29.76 5.42 -2.09
N ILE A 350 -29.05 4.40 -1.59
CA ILE A 350 -27.94 3.79 -2.30
C ILE A 350 -28.40 2.70 -3.27
N GLU A 351 -27.90 2.76 -4.52
CA GLU A 351 -28.18 1.76 -5.55
C GLU A 351 -26.97 0.87 -5.87
N VAL A 352 -25.74 1.31 -5.55
CA VAL A 352 -24.50 0.63 -5.91
C VAL A 352 -23.57 0.56 -4.70
N ILE A 353 -23.14 -0.63 -4.32
CA ILE A 353 -22.14 -0.85 -3.27
C ILE A 353 -20.77 -1.05 -3.93
N GLY A 354 -19.93 -0.03 -3.83
CA GLY A 354 -18.60 -0.03 -4.46
C GLY A 354 -18.65 0.25 -5.97
N LEU A 355 -17.64 -0.20 -6.72
CA LEU A 355 -17.51 0.01 -8.17
C LEU A 355 -17.42 -1.33 -8.90
N HIS A 356 -18.32 -1.60 -9.82
CA HIS A 356 -18.36 -2.85 -10.59
C HIS A 356 -17.28 -2.93 -11.69
N LYS A 357 -17.10 -1.89 -12.47
CA LYS A 357 -16.32 -1.92 -13.73
C LYS A 357 -14.88 -1.43 -13.65
N SER A 358 -14.37 -1.11 -12.48
CA SER A 358 -12.97 -0.68 -12.37
C SER A 358 -12.03 -1.87 -12.29
N ARG A 359 -11.52 -2.33 -13.44
CA ARG A 359 -10.46 -3.34 -13.49
C ARG A 359 -9.13 -2.88 -12.85
N MET A 360 -8.99 -1.59 -12.57
CA MET A 360 -7.75 -1.02 -12.02
C MET A 360 -7.77 -0.82 -10.51
N TYR A 361 -8.97 -0.77 -9.88
CA TYR A 361 -9.08 -0.52 -8.44
C TYR A 361 -10.11 -1.45 -7.84
N ASP A 362 -9.75 -2.17 -6.79
CA ASP A 362 -10.72 -2.94 -6.01
C ASP A 362 -11.67 -2.00 -5.27
N SER A 363 -12.83 -2.49 -4.91
CA SER A 363 -13.84 -1.72 -4.18
C SER A 363 -13.77 -1.99 -2.69
N SER A 364 -13.59 -3.24 -2.30
CA SER A 364 -13.32 -3.73 -0.92
C SER A 364 -14.08 -2.99 0.19
N VAL A 365 -15.36 -2.61 -0.07
CA VAL A 365 -16.10 -1.68 0.81
C VAL A 365 -16.21 -2.21 2.22
N PHE A 366 -16.59 -3.49 2.40
CA PHE A 366 -16.77 -4.20 3.67
C PHE A 366 -15.79 -5.39 3.79
N ASN A 367 -14.64 -5.30 3.15
CA ASN A 367 -13.61 -6.31 3.27
C ASN A 367 -13.15 -6.42 4.74
N GLY A 368 -12.96 -7.66 5.24
CA GLY A 368 -12.47 -7.87 6.60
C GLY A 368 -13.48 -7.59 7.72
N CYS A 369 -14.75 -7.33 7.43
CA CYS A 369 -15.80 -7.14 8.44
C CYS A 369 -16.18 -8.48 9.10
N ASN A 370 -15.33 -8.99 9.99
CA ASN A 370 -15.42 -10.36 10.53
C ASN A 370 -16.65 -10.62 11.40
N SER A 371 -17.23 -9.59 12.05
CA SER A 371 -18.43 -9.70 12.88
C SER A 371 -19.74 -9.60 12.09
N LEU A 372 -19.69 -9.18 10.83
CA LEU A 372 -20.87 -9.05 9.96
C LEU A 372 -21.33 -10.44 9.49
N LYS A 373 -22.36 -10.99 10.15
CA LYS A 373 -22.84 -12.35 9.90
C LYS A 373 -23.99 -12.44 8.92
N HIS A 374 -24.78 -11.39 8.83
CA HIS A 374 -25.96 -11.35 8.01
C HIS A 374 -26.08 -10.00 7.30
N VAL A 375 -26.50 -10.05 6.03
CA VAL A 375 -26.83 -8.86 5.24
C VAL A 375 -28.08 -9.14 4.42
N THR A 376 -29.03 -8.22 4.48
CA THR A 376 -30.22 -8.17 3.62
C THR A 376 -30.13 -6.93 2.74
N PHE A 377 -30.10 -7.12 1.43
CA PHE A 377 -30.03 -6.02 0.48
C PHE A 377 -31.44 -5.49 0.16
N PRO A 378 -31.69 -4.19 0.35
CA PRO A 378 -32.97 -3.59 0.01
C PRO A 378 -33.15 -3.49 -1.52
N LYS A 379 -34.42 -3.34 -1.96
CA LYS A 379 -34.83 -3.45 -3.38
C LYS A 379 -34.11 -2.50 -4.34
N GLN A 380 -33.67 -1.35 -3.89
CA GLN A 380 -32.97 -0.36 -4.72
C GLN A 380 -31.52 -0.72 -5.06
N ILE A 381 -30.88 -1.64 -4.33
CA ILE A 381 -29.52 -2.09 -4.66
C ILE A 381 -29.55 -2.86 -5.98
N LYS A 382 -28.84 -2.35 -6.97
CA LYS A 382 -28.72 -2.90 -8.32
C LYS A 382 -27.38 -3.55 -8.58
N GLU A 383 -26.33 -3.08 -7.91
CA GLU A 383 -24.96 -3.54 -8.15
C GLU A 383 -24.20 -3.75 -6.83
N ILE A 384 -23.48 -4.86 -6.74
CA ILE A 384 -22.50 -5.16 -5.69
C ILE A 384 -21.13 -5.21 -6.37
N GLY A 385 -20.24 -4.30 -6.00
CA GLY A 385 -18.96 -4.11 -6.67
C GLY A 385 -17.90 -5.14 -6.30
N ARG A 386 -16.74 -5.01 -6.95
CA ARG A 386 -15.58 -5.87 -6.79
C ARG A 386 -15.13 -5.93 -5.32
N MET A 387 -14.93 -7.16 -4.80
CA MET A 387 -14.46 -7.45 -3.44
C MET A 387 -15.30 -6.79 -2.32
N ALA A 388 -16.54 -6.41 -2.60
CA ALA A 388 -17.33 -5.58 -1.68
C ALA A 388 -17.45 -6.18 -0.27
N PHE A 389 -17.59 -7.50 -0.14
CA PHE A 389 -17.68 -8.24 1.13
C PHE A 389 -16.64 -9.35 1.26
N LYS A 390 -15.57 -9.28 0.44
CA LYS A 390 -14.50 -10.28 0.48
C LYS A 390 -13.93 -10.42 1.90
N ASP A 391 -13.60 -11.66 2.32
CA ASP A 391 -13.04 -11.96 3.65
C ASP A 391 -13.89 -11.46 4.84
N SER A 392 -15.19 -11.18 4.61
CA SER A 392 -16.11 -10.81 5.70
C SER A 392 -16.64 -12.04 6.44
N GLY A 393 -17.24 -11.80 7.61
CA GLY A 393 -17.81 -12.86 8.44
C GLY A 393 -19.16 -13.42 7.97
N LEU A 394 -19.64 -13.05 6.78
CA LEU A 394 -20.99 -13.36 6.32
C LEU A 394 -21.28 -14.86 6.29
N GLU A 395 -22.34 -15.25 6.96
CA GLU A 395 -22.90 -16.61 7.00
C GLU A 395 -24.23 -16.71 6.25
N LYS A 396 -24.98 -15.61 6.19
CA LYS A 396 -26.26 -15.50 5.49
C LYS A 396 -26.35 -14.19 4.70
N VAL A 397 -26.76 -14.30 3.44
CA VAL A 397 -26.96 -13.17 2.54
C VAL A 397 -28.31 -13.30 1.87
N GLU A 398 -29.10 -12.22 1.92
CA GLU A 398 -30.38 -12.12 1.23
C GLU A 398 -30.28 -11.08 0.12
N LEU A 399 -30.15 -11.56 -1.12
CA LEU A 399 -30.10 -10.73 -2.33
C LEU A 399 -31.53 -10.34 -2.75
N ASN A 400 -31.67 -9.10 -3.21
CA ASN A 400 -32.99 -8.57 -3.65
C ASN A 400 -33.28 -8.90 -5.13
N GLU A 401 -34.58 -8.95 -5.49
CA GLU A 401 -35.06 -9.21 -6.85
C GLU A 401 -34.83 -8.08 -7.86
N GLY A 402 -34.18 -6.99 -7.45
CA GLY A 402 -33.78 -5.88 -8.31
C GLY A 402 -32.27 -5.89 -8.65
N LEU A 403 -31.49 -6.75 -8.00
CA LEU A 403 -30.06 -6.88 -8.19
C LEU A 403 -29.74 -7.35 -9.61
N LYS A 404 -28.78 -6.70 -10.27
CA LYS A 404 -28.42 -6.95 -11.66
C LYS A 404 -27.00 -7.47 -11.84
N LEU A 405 -26.05 -6.95 -11.05
CA LEU A 405 -24.62 -7.20 -11.23
C LEU A 405 -23.97 -7.56 -9.90
N ILE A 406 -23.11 -8.58 -9.94
CA ILE A 406 -22.26 -9.00 -8.81
C ILE A 406 -20.82 -9.03 -9.31
N GLY A 407 -19.99 -8.18 -8.74
CA GLY A 407 -18.60 -7.96 -9.17
C GLY A 407 -17.62 -9.06 -8.74
N GLU A 408 -16.43 -8.97 -9.27
CA GLU A 408 -15.31 -9.89 -9.01
C GLU A 408 -15.07 -10.06 -7.51
N ALA A 409 -14.99 -11.31 -7.05
CA ALA A 409 -14.73 -11.69 -5.67
C ALA A 409 -15.66 -11.03 -4.63
N ALA A 410 -16.87 -10.61 -5.01
CA ALA A 410 -17.76 -9.81 -4.16
C ALA A 410 -18.06 -10.46 -2.81
N PHE A 411 -18.22 -11.78 -2.76
CA PHE A 411 -18.48 -12.59 -1.56
C PHE A 411 -17.39 -13.66 -1.34
N ALA A 412 -16.23 -13.49 -1.97
CA ALA A 412 -15.17 -14.47 -1.85
C ALA A 412 -14.69 -14.64 -0.41
N TYR A 413 -14.45 -15.89 -0.02
CA TYR A 413 -13.92 -16.29 1.29
C TYR A 413 -14.78 -15.88 2.49
N CYS A 414 -16.08 -15.62 2.26
CA CYS A 414 -17.09 -15.54 3.31
C CYS A 414 -17.42 -16.93 3.85
N LYS A 415 -18.18 -16.97 4.96
CA LYS A 415 -18.65 -18.22 5.58
C LYS A 415 -20.05 -18.64 5.10
N ILE A 416 -20.47 -18.19 3.93
CA ILE A 416 -21.78 -18.43 3.35
C ILE A 416 -21.86 -19.90 2.93
N LYS A 417 -22.81 -20.64 3.51
CA LYS A 417 -23.05 -22.04 3.13
C LYS A 417 -23.96 -22.18 1.93
N ALA A 418 -24.94 -21.30 1.80
CA ALA A 418 -25.87 -21.34 0.69
C ALA A 418 -26.21 -19.91 0.24
N LEU A 419 -26.23 -19.68 -1.07
CA LEU A 419 -26.54 -18.40 -1.68
C LEU A 419 -27.53 -18.60 -2.82
N ARG A 420 -28.65 -17.88 -2.76
CA ARG A 420 -29.67 -17.82 -3.80
C ARG A 420 -29.42 -16.57 -4.63
N ILE A 421 -29.26 -16.75 -5.93
CA ILE A 421 -29.02 -15.67 -6.91
C ILE A 421 -30.33 -15.38 -7.62
N PRO A 422 -30.93 -14.19 -7.44
CA PRO A 422 -32.22 -13.83 -8.05
C PRO A 422 -32.21 -13.89 -9.58
N ALA A 423 -33.35 -14.15 -10.20
CA ALA A 423 -33.49 -14.21 -11.66
C ALA A 423 -33.13 -12.87 -12.35
N SER A 424 -33.20 -11.76 -11.64
CA SER A 424 -32.83 -10.42 -12.12
C SER A 424 -31.34 -10.22 -12.37
N VAL A 425 -30.48 -11.06 -11.76
CA VAL A 425 -29.02 -11.01 -11.92
C VAL A 425 -28.66 -11.59 -13.29
N TYR A 426 -28.04 -10.79 -14.12
CA TYR A 426 -27.60 -11.19 -15.47
C TYR A 426 -26.09 -11.14 -15.68
N ASP A 427 -25.33 -10.57 -14.75
CA ASP A 427 -23.87 -10.49 -14.82
C ASP A 427 -23.26 -10.80 -13.45
N VAL A 428 -22.39 -11.81 -13.42
CA VAL A 428 -21.64 -12.25 -12.24
C VAL A 428 -20.19 -12.42 -12.65
N ASP A 429 -19.31 -11.72 -11.99
CA ASP A 429 -17.90 -11.67 -12.37
C ASP A 429 -17.08 -12.77 -11.67
N TYR A 430 -15.80 -12.83 -12.03
CA TYR A 430 -14.81 -13.79 -11.58
C TYR A 430 -14.72 -13.92 -10.04
N MET A 431 -14.67 -15.15 -9.54
CA MET A 431 -14.55 -15.49 -8.10
C MET A 431 -15.66 -14.91 -7.19
N ALA A 432 -16.76 -14.40 -7.73
CA ALA A 432 -17.77 -13.71 -6.94
C ALA A 432 -18.27 -14.52 -5.72
N PHE A 433 -18.32 -15.86 -5.85
CA PHE A 433 -18.79 -16.79 -4.83
C PHE A 433 -17.72 -17.79 -4.38
N ALA A 434 -16.45 -17.45 -4.53
CA ALA A 434 -15.36 -18.33 -4.11
C ALA A 434 -15.48 -18.72 -2.62
N GLY A 435 -15.59 -20.03 -2.35
CA GLY A 435 -15.73 -20.56 -0.99
C GLY A 435 -17.19 -20.75 -0.53
N VAL A 436 -18.19 -20.49 -1.35
CA VAL A 436 -19.61 -20.80 -1.04
C VAL A 436 -19.89 -22.28 -1.35
N ASP A 437 -20.51 -23.00 -0.40
CA ASP A 437 -20.76 -24.44 -0.55
C ASP A 437 -21.90 -24.79 -1.50
N TYR A 438 -22.92 -23.93 -1.56
CA TYR A 438 -24.13 -24.16 -2.36
C TYR A 438 -24.64 -22.87 -3.00
N VAL A 439 -24.78 -22.87 -4.32
CA VAL A 439 -25.30 -21.71 -5.08
C VAL A 439 -26.50 -22.13 -5.89
N VAL A 440 -27.58 -21.36 -5.77
CA VAL A 440 -28.84 -21.55 -6.52
C VAL A 440 -29.04 -20.38 -7.46
N PHE A 441 -29.00 -20.61 -8.76
CA PHE A 441 -29.37 -19.64 -9.78
C PHE A 441 -30.85 -19.78 -10.13
N GLU A 442 -31.63 -18.73 -9.93
CA GLU A 442 -33.05 -18.72 -10.31
C GLU A 442 -33.26 -18.50 -11.81
N ASN A 443 -32.25 -17.91 -12.47
CA ASN A 443 -32.24 -17.83 -13.91
C ASN A 443 -31.83 -19.21 -14.47
N GLU A 444 -32.71 -19.84 -15.27
CA GLU A 444 -32.48 -21.16 -15.85
C GLU A 444 -31.33 -21.18 -16.87
N SER A 445 -31.00 -20.05 -17.48
CA SER A 445 -29.85 -19.95 -18.38
C SER A 445 -28.57 -19.61 -17.61
N MET A 446 -27.76 -20.63 -17.28
CA MET A 446 -26.40 -20.41 -16.80
C MET A 446 -25.58 -19.74 -17.89
N THR A 447 -24.97 -18.61 -17.54
CA THR A 447 -24.04 -17.88 -18.41
C THR A 447 -22.60 -18.30 -18.16
N THR A 448 -21.70 -17.98 -19.10
CA THR A 448 -20.25 -18.19 -18.95
C THR A 448 -19.71 -17.58 -17.67
N SER A 449 -20.28 -16.47 -17.22
CA SER A 449 -19.88 -15.79 -15.98
C SER A 449 -20.15 -16.62 -14.71
N ALA A 450 -21.19 -17.46 -14.69
CA ALA A 450 -21.50 -18.27 -13.51
C ALA A 450 -20.37 -19.27 -13.15
N ALA A 451 -19.77 -19.92 -14.13
CA ALA A 451 -18.65 -20.83 -13.88
C ALA A 451 -17.42 -20.09 -13.34
N PHE A 452 -17.10 -18.91 -13.87
CA PHE A 452 -16.02 -18.07 -13.36
C PHE A 452 -16.26 -17.60 -11.92
N ALA A 453 -17.52 -17.38 -11.55
CA ALA A 453 -17.88 -16.97 -10.20
C ALA A 453 -17.60 -18.03 -9.12
N LEU A 454 -17.51 -19.30 -9.52
CA LEU A 454 -17.30 -20.44 -8.61
C LEU A 454 -15.82 -20.79 -8.42
N ILE A 455 -14.89 -20.16 -9.13
CA ILE A 455 -13.45 -20.41 -9.00
C ILE A 455 -13.01 -20.11 -7.57
N THR A 456 -12.16 -20.97 -7.03
CA THR A 456 -11.49 -20.75 -5.74
C THR A 456 -10.01 -21.10 -5.88
N GLU A 457 -9.16 -20.44 -5.11
CA GLU A 457 -7.71 -20.76 -5.04
C GLU A 457 -7.43 -22.06 -4.26
N GLN A 458 -8.42 -22.53 -3.49
CA GLN A 458 -8.32 -23.76 -2.72
C GLN A 458 -9.17 -24.84 -3.39
N ILE A 459 -8.66 -26.08 -3.39
CA ILE A 459 -9.43 -27.22 -3.84
C ILE A 459 -10.64 -27.37 -2.90
N GLY A 460 -11.82 -27.25 -3.45
CA GLY A 460 -13.09 -27.37 -2.73
C GLY A 460 -14.17 -28.00 -3.61
N THR A 461 -15.35 -28.17 -3.06
CA THR A 461 -16.51 -28.67 -3.78
C THR A 461 -17.66 -27.66 -3.69
N VAL A 462 -18.49 -27.58 -4.71
CA VAL A 462 -19.64 -26.69 -4.74
C VAL A 462 -20.86 -27.42 -5.32
N HIS A 463 -22.02 -27.24 -4.70
CA HIS A 463 -23.29 -27.66 -5.23
C HIS A 463 -23.93 -26.49 -6.00
N VAL A 464 -24.29 -26.72 -7.25
CA VAL A 464 -24.89 -25.71 -8.12
C VAL A 464 -26.28 -26.21 -8.56
N THR A 465 -27.26 -25.32 -8.48
CA THR A 465 -28.60 -25.55 -9.00
C THR A 465 -29.00 -24.41 -9.94
N ALA A 466 -29.56 -24.76 -11.11
CA ALA A 466 -30.14 -23.80 -12.04
C ALA A 466 -31.43 -24.38 -12.61
N GLY A 467 -32.55 -23.71 -12.38
CA GLY A 467 -33.89 -24.26 -12.68
C GLY A 467 -34.13 -25.60 -11.96
N ASN A 468 -34.44 -26.63 -12.71
CA ASN A 468 -34.65 -27.99 -12.18
C ASN A 468 -33.39 -28.86 -12.15
N GLU A 469 -32.28 -28.36 -12.62
CA GLU A 469 -31.03 -29.12 -12.69
C GLU A 469 -30.11 -28.83 -11.50
N SER A 470 -29.46 -29.89 -11.00
CA SER A 470 -28.50 -29.81 -9.92
C SER A 470 -27.24 -30.57 -10.28
N ILE A 471 -26.10 -30.03 -9.85
CA ILE A 471 -24.80 -30.66 -10.03
C ILE A 471 -23.89 -30.37 -8.80
N TYR A 472 -23.10 -31.37 -8.40
CA TYR A 472 -22.10 -31.25 -7.35
C TYR A 472 -20.72 -31.44 -7.96
N ILE A 473 -19.89 -30.40 -7.96
CA ILE A 473 -18.61 -30.38 -8.67
C ILE A 473 -17.48 -29.93 -7.76
N MET A 474 -16.25 -30.26 -8.16
CA MET A 474 -15.06 -29.54 -7.66
C MET A 474 -15.09 -28.11 -8.19
N SER A 475 -14.57 -27.19 -7.40
CA SER A 475 -14.41 -25.80 -7.86
C SER A 475 -13.49 -25.78 -9.09
N PRO A 476 -13.94 -25.20 -10.22
CA PRO A 476 -13.11 -25.12 -11.43
C PRO A 476 -11.87 -24.27 -11.20
N THR A 477 -10.79 -24.56 -11.93
CA THR A 477 -9.61 -23.73 -11.97
C THR A 477 -9.74 -22.61 -13.01
N MET A 478 -8.94 -21.57 -12.89
CA MET A 478 -8.88 -20.49 -13.89
C MET A 478 -8.64 -21.04 -15.31
N LYS A 479 -7.75 -22.03 -15.46
CA LYS A 479 -7.44 -22.64 -16.75
C LYS A 479 -8.67 -23.33 -17.35
N GLU A 480 -9.38 -24.15 -16.56
CA GLU A 480 -10.58 -24.87 -17.00
C GLU A 480 -11.72 -23.93 -17.42
N CYS A 481 -11.82 -22.76 -16.77
CA CYS A 481 -12.77 -21.73 -17.21
C CYS A 481 -12.33 -20.99 -18.48
N LEU A 482 -11.05 -20.69 -18.62
CA LEU A 482 -10.51 -19.96 -19.77
C LEU A 482 -10.50 -20.78 -21.06
N ASP A 483 -10.20 -22.08 -21.00
CA ASP A 483 -10.25 -22.98 -22.16
C ASP A 483 -11.67 -23.35 -22.59
N GLY A 484 -12.66 -22.95 -21.77
CA GLY A 484 -14.07 -23.10 -22.09
C GLY A 484 -14.65 -24.48 -21.79
N SER A 485 -13.97 -25.29 -20.98
CA SER A 485 -14.44 -26.62 -20.58
C SER A 485 -15.60 -26.59 -19.57
N VAL A 486 -15.84 -25.46 -18.90
CA VAL A 486 -16.92 -25.31 -17.90
C VAL A 486 -17.67 -24.00 -18.12
N ARG A 487 -18.69 -23.99 -19.01
CA ARG A 487 -19.45 -22.78 -19.37
C ARG A 487 -20.95 -22.89 -19.11
N THR A 488 -21.51 -24.05 -19.38
CA THR A 488 -22.94 -24.32 -19.25
C THR A 488 -23.21 -25.38 -18.20
N MET A 489 -24.49 -25.65 -17.87
CA MET A 489 -24.83 -26.78 -16.99
C MET A 489 -24.35 -28.11 -17.57
N ASP A 490 -24.46 -28.31 -18.88
CA ASP A 490 -23.99 -29.53 -19.54
C ASP A 490 -22.46 -29.65 -19.48
N ASP A 491 -21.74 -28.54 -19.62
CA ASP A 491 -20.29 -28.53 -19.42
C ASP A 491 -19.92 -28.90 -17.96
N MET A 492 -20.67 -28.40 -16.97
CA MET A 492 -20.49 -28.72 -15.56
C MET A 492 -20.76 -30.21 -15.29
N LYS A 493 -21.78 -30.80 -15.92
CA LYS A 493 -22.08 -32.24 -15.83
C LYS A 493 -20.93 -33.06 -16.37
N ARG A 494 -20.42 -32.71 -17.55
CA ARG A 494 -19.24 -33.35 -18.15
C ARG A 494 -17.99 -33.21 -17.28
N PHE A 495 -17.75 -32.00 -16.77
CA PHE A 495 -16.64 -31.72 -15.85
C PHE A 495 -16.75 -32.55 -14.55
N ALA A 496 -17.97 -32.70 -13.98
CA ALA A 496 -18.21 -33.54 -12.82
C ALA A 496 -17.86 -35.01 -13.11
N GLU A 497 -18.21 -35.51 -14.29
CA GLU A 497 -17.88 -36.87 -14.74
C GLU A 497 -16.37 -37.07 -14.88
N GLU A 498 -15.69 -36.15 -15.56
CA GLU A 498 -14.22 -36.17 -15.76
C GLU A 498 -13.43 -36.08 -14.44
N LYS A 499 -13.97 -35.36 -13.45
CA LYS A 499 -13.32 -35.16 -12.14
C LYS A 499 -13.82 -36.09 -11.05
N ALA A 500 -14.70 -37.04 -11.34
CA ALA A 500 -15.36 -37.87 -10.35
C ALA A 500 -14.38 -38.58 -9.40
N ILE A 501 -13.32 -39.20 -9.94
CA ILE A 501 -12.29 -39.87 -9.16
C ILE A 501 -11.55 -38.89 -8.25
N THR A 502 -11.10 -37.77 -8.80
CA THR A 502 -10.36 -36.71 -8.05
C THR A 502 -11.21 -36.13 -6.91
N MET A 503 -12.51 -35.91 -7.17
CA MET A 503 -13.43 -35.39 -6.17
C MET A 503 -13.71 -36.41 -5.08
N ALA A 504 -13.90 -37.67 -5.43
CA ALA A 504 -14.07 -38.79 -4.49
C ALA A 504 -12.84 -38.91 -3.58
N GLU A 505 -11.63 -38.90 -4.13
CA GLU A 505 -10.38 -38.92 -3.35
C GLU A 505 -10.30 -37.73 -2.39
N PHE A 506 -10.62 -36.53 -2.86
CA PHE A 506 -10.60 -35.31 -2.03
C PHE A 506 -11.53 -35.45 -0.82
N LEU A 507 -12.80 -35.86 -1.05
CA LEU A 507 -13.81 -36.00 0.00
C LEU A 507 -13.44 -37.09 1.02
N ILE A 508 -12.89 -38.23 0.55
CA ILE A 508 -12.43 -39.31 1.42
C ILE A 508 -11.24 -38.85 2.27
N LYS A 509 -10.24 -38.20 1.68
CA LYS A 509 -9.07 -37.66 2.41
C LYS A 509 -9.46 -36.59 3.45
N LYS A 510 -10.57 -35.90 3.25
CA LYS A 510 -11.14 -34.91 4.20
C LYS A 510 -12.04 -35.55 5.25
N ASP A 511 -12.29 -36.88 5.18
CA ASP A 511 -13.29 -37.62 5.97
C ASP A 511 -14.71 -37.01 5.86
N ASP A 512 -15.02 -36.41 4.69
CA ASP A 512 -16.31 -35.80 4.40
C ASP A 512 -17.28 -36.82 3.79
N SER A 513 -17.79 -37.73 4.63
CA SER A 513 -18.77 -38.73 4.21
C SER A 513 -20.09 -38.12 3.69
N ASN A 514 -20.46 -36.95 4.21
CA ASN A 514 -21.67 -36.26 3.78
C ASN A 514 -21.52 -35.63 2.39
N GLY A 515 -20.35 -35.01 2.12
CA GLY A 515 -19.98 -34.52 0.79
C GLY A 515 -19.91 -35.65 -0.22
N PHE A 516 -19.29 -36.80 0.15
CA PHE A 516 -19.23 -37.98 -0.70
C PHE A 516 -20.62 -38.55 -1.04
N LYS A 517 -21.51 -38.62 -0.07
CA LYS A 517 -22.92 -38.99 -0.30
C LYS A 517 -23.61 -38.03 -1.25
N LYS A 518 -23.48 -36.73 -1.05
CA LYS A 518 -24.07 -35.70 -1.95
C LYS A 518 -23.53 -35.83 -3.37
N MET A 519 -22.22 -36.08 -3.54
CA MET A 519 -21.63 -36.30 -4.85
C MET A 519 -22.32 -37.44 -5.60
N LEU A 520 -22.55 -38.58 -4.94
CA LEU A 520 -23.19 -39.75 -5.54
C LEU A 520 -24.73 -39.61 -5.73
N GLU A 521 -25.39 -38.78 -4.91
CA GLU A 521 -26.84 -38.57 -4.99
C GLU A 521 -27.25 -37.53 -6.04
N ILE A 522 -26.46 -36.45 -6.15
CA ILE A 522 -26.76 -35.30 -7.01
C ILE A 522 -26.26 -35.53 -8.43
N ASN A 523 -25.03 -36.06 -8.58
CA ASN A 523 -24.47 -36.35 -9.88
C ASN A 523 -24.96 -37.73 -10.34
N ASP A 524 -25.67 -37.75 -11.43
CA ASP A 524 -26.16 -39.01 -11.99
C ASP A 524 -25.06 -39.73 -12.81
N TYR A 525 -24.01 -40.15 -12.12
CA TYR A 525 -22.85 -40.83 -12.75
C TYR A 525 -23.26 -42.12 -13.46
N CYS A 526 -22.65 -42.40 -14.61
CA CYS A 526 -22.83 -43.66 -15.31
C CYS A 526 -22.16 -44.81 -14.52
N TYR A 527 -22.55 -46.06 -14.86
CA TYR A 527 -22.01 -47.25 -14.20
C TYR A 527 -20.48 -47.36 -14.26
N ASP A 528 -19.90 -47.05 -15.43
CA ASP A 528 -18.45 -47.13 -15.64
C ASP A 528 -17.69 -46.11 -14.76
N THR A 529 -18.22 -44.91 -14.58
CA THR A 529 -17.63 -43.91 -13.68
C THR A 529 -17.71 -44.31 -12.22
N LEU A 530 -18.85 -44.82 -11.76
CA LEU A 530 -18.99 -45.34 -10.39
C LEU A 530 -18.03 -46.52 -10.12
N LYS A 531 -17.89 -47.43 -11.09
CA LYS A 531 -16.94 -48.52 -11.02
C LYS A 531 -15.50 -48.04 -11.03
N SER A 532 -15.17 -47.06 -11.85
CA SER A 532 -13.85 -46.44 -11.88
C SER A 532 -13.48 -45.78 -10.54
N ILE A 533 -14.41 -45.18 -9.84
CA ILE A 533 -14.20 -44.67 -8.47
C ILE A 533 -13.83 -45.83 -7.53
N LEU A 534 -14.59 -46.91 -7.58
CA LEU A 534 -14.35 -48.08 -6.74
C LEU A 534 -12.98 -48.74 -7.01
N ASP A 535 -12.61 -48.86 -8.29
CA ASP A 535 -11.39 -49.57 -8.71
C ASP A 535 -10.11 -48.74 -8.48
N ASN A 536 -10.19 -47.40 -8.44
CA ASN A 536 -9.03 -46.53 -8.39
C ASN A 536 -8.80 -45.88 -7.02
N ILE A 537 -9.74 -45.93 -6.09
CA ILE A 537 -9.64 -45.26 -4.80
C ILE A 537 -9.71 -46.27 -3.66
N GLN A 538 -8.78 -46.17 -2.71
CA GLN A 538 -8.87 -46.91 -1.46
C GLN A 538 -9.88 -46.22 -0.54
N ILE A 539 -11.01 -46.86 -0.26
CA ILE A 539 -12.08 -46.32 0.58
C ILE A 539 -12.12 -47.11 1.90
N ASP A 540 -11.43 -46.55 2.91
CA ASP A 540 -11.41 -47.16 4.26
C ASP A 540 -12.65 -46.79 5.08
N ASN A 541 -13.37 -45.76 4.70
CA ASN A 541 -14.62 -45.33 5.36
C ASN A 541 -15.78 -46.21 4.93
N ALA A 542 -16.27 -47.05 5.86
CA ALA A 542 -17.34 -48.01 5.60
C ALA A 542 -18.66 -47.33 5.12
N VAL A 543 -18.95 -46.08 5.54
CA VAL A 543 -20.14 -45.34 5.11
C VAL A 543 -20.04 -44.96 3.65
N CYS A 544 -18.89 -44.38 3.25
CA CYS A 544 -18.63 -44.03 1.85
C CYS A 544 -18.66 -45.27 0.94
N MET A 545 -18.05 -46.37 1.37
CA MET A 545 -18.08 -47.64 0.63
C MET A 545 -19.51 -48.13 0.44
N ALA A 546 -20.32 -48.15 1.51
CA ALA A 546 -21.70 -48.63 1.43
C ALA A 546 -22.56 -47.81 0.45
N TYR A 547 -22.39 -46.46 0.46
CA TYR A 547 -23.10 -45.58 -0.50
C TYR A 547 -22.66 -45.82 -1.94
N LEU A 548 -21.36 -46.01 -2.19
CA LEU A 548 -20.86 -46.30 -3.54
C LEU A 548 -21.38 -47.61 -4.07
N MET A 549 -21.34 -48.68 -3.25
CA MET A 549 -21.83 -49.98 -3.64
C MET A 549 -23.33 -49.99 -3.94
N ASP A 550 -24.14 -49.34 -3.09
CA ASP A 550 -25.58 -49.17 -3.31
C ASP A 550 -25.87 -48.46 -4.65
N LYS A 551 -25.12 -47.44 -4.99
CA LYS A 551 -25.25 -46.72 -6.26
C LYS A 551 -24.87 -47.55 -7.47
N ILE A 552 -23.77 -48.31 -7.38
CA ILE A 552 -23.32 -49.24 -8.44
C ILE A 552 -24.39 -50.30 -8.71
N GLU A 553 -24.95 -50.90 -7.66
CA GLU A 553 -25.95 -51.93 -7.78
C GLU A 553 -27.25 -51.39 -8.46
N LYS A 554 -27.73 -50.22 -8.03
CA LYS A 554 -28.91 -49.58 -8.63
C LYS A 554 -28.71 -49.22 -10.09
N LYS A 555 -27.53 -48.76 -10.48
CA LYS A 555 -27.23 -48.42 -11.89
C LYS A 555 -27.14 -49.69 -12.75
N ARG A 556 -26.55 -50.76 -12.25
CA ARG A 556 -26.49 -52.03 -12.95
C ARG A 556 -27.91 -52.58 -13.24
N GLU A 557 -28.80 -52.58 -12.25
CA GLU A 557 -30.20 -53.04 -12.42
C GLU A 557 -30.94 -52.22 -13.49
N THR A 558 -30.74 -50.90 -13.52
CA THR A 558 -31.37 -50.04 -14.53
C THR A 558 -30.82 -50.28 -15.94
N GLU A 559 -29.52 -50.49 -16.11
CA GLU A 559 -28.93 -50.75 -17.42
C GLU A 559 -29.29 -52.15 -17.96
N ASP A 560 -29.44 -53.14 -17.07
CA ASP A 560 -29.91 -54.50 -17.43
C ASP A 560 -31.39 -54.48 -17.85
N GLU A 561 -32.26 -53.63 -17.26
CA GLU A 561 -33.64 -53.46 -17.66
C GLU A 561 -33.81 -52.79 -19.05
N PHE A 562 -32.89 -51.92 -19.44
CA PHE A 562 -32.91 -51.27 -20.76
C PHE A 562 -32.27 -52.12 -21.89
N SER A 563 -31.56 -53.17 -21.52
CA SER A 563 -30.90 -54.10 -22.48
C SER A 563 -31.72 -55.31 -22.83
N MET A 564 -32.87 -55.52 -22.20
CA MET A 564 -33.86 -56.53 -22.54
C MET A 564 -35.02 -55.97 -23.39
#